data_1341f20ae8236b89cf0dd1c9dac01fcd
#
_entry.id   1341f20ae8236b89cf0dd1c9dac01fcd
#
_cell.length_a   1.000
_cell.length_b   1.000
_cell.length_c   1.000
_cell.angle_alpha   90.00
_cell.angle_beta   90.00
_cell.angle_gamma   90.00
#
_symmetry.space_group_name_H-M   'P 1'
#
loop_
_entity.id
_entity.type
_entity.pdbx_description
1 polymer ?
#
loop_
_entity_poly.entity_id
_entity_poly.type
_entity_poly.pdbx_seq_one_letter_code
_entity_poly.pdbx_strand_id
1 'polypeptide(L)'
;TEFGLYFLNYHSRLPLISGYSIATSAPNSGRVFNEYPEDIRLYGLSFNTTWEQTGIAIQGEVSYRDNVPLQIDDVEVLFTGLSPLNGLIPQPYNRFISQLGEVPINTEIQGYERHELSQWQFTLTKTFADVVGAEQIALVGEFGGTKVWDLPDPAILRYQGDGTDTGGGPDVNTGAGRNPQTQVDGFPTSYSWGFRLAGRADYNSVFGTSFNMSPRLAFNWDVNGTTPGPGGNFLED
;
A
#
# COMPACT_ATOMS: atom_id res chain seq x y z
N THR A 1 20.06 25.57 -0.11
CA THR A 1 19.26 24.66 -0.95
C THR A 1 20.14 23.51 -1.39
N GLU A 2 19.66 22.27 -1.21
CA GLU A 2 20.33 21.05 -1.63
C GLU A 2 19.41 20.29 -2.57
N PHE A 3 20.00 19.60 -3.55
CA PHE A 3 19.29 18.72 -4.48
C PHE A 3 19.97 17.36 -4.53
N GLY A 4 19.20 16.29 -4.61
CA GLY A 4 19.67 14.94 -4.79
C GLY A 4 19.02 14.29 -6.02
N LEU A 5 19.82 13.57 -6.81
CA LEU A 5 19.36 12.71 -7.91
C LEU A 5 19.76 11.29 -7.59
N TYR A 6 18.85 10.36 -7.78
CA TYR A 6 19.05 8.95 -7.42
C TYR A 6 18.67 8.04 -8.56
N PHE A 7 19.46 7.02 -8.75
CA PHE A 7 19.12 5.86 -9.55
C PHE A 7 19.45 4.61 -8.74
N LEU A 8 18.48 3.74 -8.58
CA LEU A 8 18.64 2.48 -7.86
C LEU A 8 18.12 1.34 -8.72
N ASN A 9 18.85 0.23 -8.75
CA ASN A 9 18.35 -1.07 -9.18
C ASN A 9 18.39 -2.01 -7.98
N TYR A 10 17.26 -2.57 -7.60
CA TYR A 10 17.15 -3.37 -6.39
C TYR A 10 16.13 -4.50 -6.55
N HIS A 11 16.18 -5.44 -5.62
CA HIS A 11 15.22 -6.53 -5.53
C HIS A 11 14.16 -6.23 -4.47
N SER A 12 12.95 -6.75 -4.65
CA SER A 12 11.90 -6.60 -3.64
C SER A 12 12.38 -7.13 -2.29
N ARG A 13 12.13 -6.36 -1.24
CA ARG A 13 12.37 -6.79 0.15
C ARG A 13 11.13 -7.43 0.78
N LEU A 14 9.97 -7.16 0.19
CA LEU A 14 8.72 -7.77 0.61
C LEU A 14 8.45 -8.99 -0.27
N PRO A 15 8.09 -10.13 0.31
CA PRO A 15 7.69 -11.30 -0.45
C PRO A 15 6.35 -11.05 -1.12
N LEU A 16 6.22 -11.53 -2.36
CA LEU A 16 4.96 -11.66 -3.07
C LEU A 16 4.57 -13.12 -3.14
N ILE A 17 3.29 -13.39 -3.15
CA ILE A 17 2.74 -14.73 -3.12
C ILE A 17 2.43 -15.18 -4.54
N SER A 18 3.01 -16.31 -4.93
CA SER A 18 2.69 -17.05 -6.16
C SER A 18 2.35 -18.49 -5.81
N GLY A 19 1.88 -19.27 -6.76
CA GLY A 19 1.47 -20.63 -6.47
C GLY A 19 1.56 -21.60 -7.63
N TYR A 20 1.27 -22.87 -7.31
CA TYR A 20 0.95 -23.90 -8.27
C TYR A 20 -0.47 -24.38 -8.01
N SER A 21 -1.25 -24.53 -9.06
CA SER A 21 -2.55 -25.16 -8.97
C SER A 21 -2.44 -26.58 -8.39
N ILE A 22 -3.56 -27.11 -7.94
CA ILE A 22 -3.61 -28.47 -7.39
C ILE A 22 -2.96 -29.48 -8.36
N ALA A 23 -2.22 -30.42 -7.78
CA ALA A 23 -1.59 -31.49 -8.53
C ALA A 23 -2.49 -32.75 -8.66
N THR A 24 -3.47 -32.86 -7.79
CA THR A 24 -4.45 -33.98 -7.73
C THR A 24 -5.84 -33.41 -7.41
N SER A 25 -6.86 -34.22 -7.41
CA SER A 25 -8.21 -33.83 -6.98
C SER A 25 -8.35 -33.48 -5.48
N ALA A 26 -7.26 -33.53 -4.71
CA ALA A 26 -7.23 -33.10 -3.33
C ALA A 26 -6.94 -31.59 -3.21
N PRO A 27 -7.77 -30.78 -2.55
CA PRO A 27 -7.57 -29.34 -2.41
C PRO A 27 -6.24 -28.96 -1.78
N ASN A 28 -5.69 -29.80 -0.91
CA ASN A 28 -4.41 -29.60 -0.23
C ASN A 28 -3.19 -29.99 -1.06
N SER A 29 -3.36 -30.33 -2.34
CA SER A 29 -2.25 -30.64 -3.26
C SER A 29 -1.71 -29.42 -3.99
N GLY A 30 -2.36 -28.26 -3.88
CA GLY A 30 -1.82 -26.97 -4.34
C GLY A 30 -0.65 -26.51 -3.49
N ARG A 31 0.19 -25.65 -4.04
CA ARG A 31 1.36 -25.11 -3.36
C ARG A 31 1.40 -23.61 -3.50
N VAL A 32 1.83 -22.94 -2.44
CA VAL A 32 2.08 -21.51 -2.41
C VAL A 32 3.56 -21.30 -2.11
N PHE A 33 4.17 -20.31 -2.72
CA PHE A 33 5.55 -19.94 -2.47
C PHE A 33 5.71 -18.41 -2.52
N ASN A 34 6.77 -17.93 -1.87
CA ASN A 34 7.12 -16.52 -1.86
C ASN A 34 8.15 -16.23 -2.95
N GLU A 35 7.94 -15.13 -3.65
CA GLU A 35 8.87 -14.58 -4.62
C GLU A 35 9.39 -13.22 -4.15
N TYR A 36 10.62 -12.92 -4.51
CA TYR A 36 11.25 -11.62 -4.30
C TYR A 36 11.66 -11.07 -5.68
N PRO A 37 10.73 -10.43 -6.41
CA PRO A 37 11.03 -9.97 -7.77
C PRO A 37 12.25 -9.06 -7.83
N GLU A 38 13.11 -9.33 -8.79
CA GLU A 38 14.39 -8.67 -8.98
C GLU A 38 14.29 -7.49 -9.93
N ASP A 39 15.36 -6.68 -10.01
CA ASP A 39 15.57 -5.64 -11.00
C ASP A 39 14.51 -4.53 -11.02
N ILE A 40 14.08 -4.07 -9.84
CA ILE A 40 13.20 -2.90 -9.72
C ILE A 40 14.06 -1.65 -9.89
N ARG A 41 13.72 -0.83 -10.90
CA ARG A 41 14.44 0.41 -11.21
C ARG A 41 13.72 1.61 -10.62
N LEU A 42 14.45 2.40 -9.85
CA LEU A 42 13.94 3.62 -9.23
C LEU A 42 14.77 4.81 -9.69
N TYR A 43 14.08 5.84 -10.10
CA TYR A 43 14.60 7.17 -10.40
C TYR A 43 14.02 8.14 -9.36
N GLY A 44 14.86 8.91 -8.71
CA GLY A 44 14.45 9.82 -7.65
C GLY A 44 15.08 11.19 -7.73
N LEU A 45 14.32 12.18 -7.29
CA LEU A 45 14.74 13.55 -7.10
C LEU A 45 14.35 13.98 -5.69
N SER A 46 15.27 14.59 -4.95
CA SER A 46 14.95 15.22 -3.67
C SER A 46 15.49 16.65 -3.61
N PHE A 47 14.88 17.46 -2.77
CA PHE A 47 15.40 18.77 -2.43
C PHE A 47 15.16 19.10 -0.96
N ASN A 48 16.03 19.96 -0.43
CA ASN A 48 15.92 20.54 0.91
C ASN A 48 16.30 22.02 0.83
N THR A 49 15.42 22.87 1.30
CA THR A 49 15.63 24.31 1.30
C THR A 49 14.95 24.99 2.49
N THR A 50 15.35 26.22 2.77
CA THR A 50 14.66 27.08 3.73
C THR A 50 14.16 28.31 3.01
N TRP A 51 12.89 28.63 3.20
CA TRP A 51 12.34 29.89 2.77
C TRP A 51 12.71 30.97 3.78
N GLU A 52 13.79 31.70 3.49
CA GLU A 52 14.44 32.62 4.44
C GLU A 52 13.52 33.70 5.02
N GLN A 53 12.59 34.24 4.21
CA GLN A 53 11.64 35.27 4.65
C GLN A 53 10.67 34.79 5.74
N THR A 54 10.34 33.51 5.74
CA THR A 54 9.40 32.92 6.68
C THR A 54 10.06 32.02 7.70
N GLY A 55 11.30 31.57 7.43
CA GLY A 55 12.01 30.56 8.22
C GLY A 55 11.34 29.17 8.16
N ILE A 56 10.59 28.88 7.08
CA ILE A 56 10.02 27.56 6.87
C ILE A 56 11.05 26.70 6.16
N ALA A 57 11.38 25.55 6.74
CA ALA A 57 12.13 24.50 6.05
C ALA A 57 11.17 23.70 5.16
N ILE A 58 11.57 23.49 3.91
CA ILE A 58 10.79 22.78 2.89
C ILE A 58 11.66 21.64 2.38
N GLN A 59 11.16 20.43 2.49
CA GLN A 59 11.78 19.21 1.97
C GLN A 59 10.82 18.55 1.01
N GLY A 60 11.35 17.94 -0.05
CA GLY A 60 10.52 17.22 -1.00
C GLY A 60 11.28 16.09 -1.67
N GLU A 61 10.55 15.07 -2.03
CA GLU A 61 11.03 13.92 -2.75
C GLU A 61 9.99 13.49 -3.78
N VAL A 62 10.46 13.14 -4.97
CA VAL A 62 9.65 12.52 -6.02
C VAL A 62 10.42 11.31 -6.53
N SER A 63 9.76 10.18 -6.64
CA SER A 63 10.33 8.96 -7.20
C SER A 63 9.43 8.37 -8.26
N TYR A 64 10.06 7.73 -9.23
CA TYR A 64 9.40 6.98 -10.28
C TYR A 64 10.06 5.60 -10.38
N ARG A 65 9.24 4.59 -10.49
CA ARG A 65 9.65 3.20 -10.75
C ARG A 65 8.92 2.70 -11.97
N ASP A 66 9.63 2.12 -12.88
CA ASP A 66 9.06 1.69 -14.17
C ASP A 66 8.58 0.23 -14.20
N ASN A 67 8.79 -0.52 -13.12
CA ASN A 67 8.53 -1.96 -13.11
C ASN A 67 8.30 -2.52 -11.70
N VAL A 68 7.52 -1.83 -10.87
CA VAL A 68 7.18 -2.30 -9.51
C VAL A 68 6.28 -3.51 -9.59
N PRO A 69 6.64 -4.63 -8.96
CA PRO A 69 5.74 -5.77 -8.86
C PRO A 69 4.63 -5.45 -7.85
N LEU A 70 3.39 -5.55 -8.27
CA LEU A 70 2.20 -5.42 -7.44
C LEU A 70 1.56 -6.78 -7.26
N GLN A 71 1.27 -7.14 -6.02
CA GLN A 71 0.62 -8.39 -5.67
C GLN A 71 -0.82 -8.39 -6.22
N ILE A 72 -1.17 -9.38 -7.00
CA ILE A 72 -2.56 -9.69 -7.33
C ILE A 72 -3.25 -10.15 -6.03
N ASP A 73 -4.51 -9.82 -5.85
CA ASP A 73 -5.27 -10.23 -4.67
C ASP A 73 -5.07 -11.72 -4.40
N ASP A 74 -4.71 -12.07 -3.17
CA ASP A 74 -4.30 -13.42 -2.80
C ASP A 74 -5.44 -14.45 -2.99
N VAL A 75 -6.69 -14.00 -2.88
CA VAL A 75 -7.86 -14.84 -3.11
C VAL A 75 -8.03 -15.17 -4.60
N GLU A 76 -7.70 -14.24 -5.50
CA GLU A 76 -7.67 -14.51 -6.95
C GLU A 76 -6.64 -15.59 -7.29
N VAL A 77 -5.43 -15.48 -6.73
CA VAL A 77 -4.35 -16.47 -6.90
C VAL A 77 -4.79 -17.84 -6.34
N LEU A 78 -5.37 -17.84 -5.14
CA LEU A 78 -5.84 -19.07 -4.49
C LEU A 78 -6.93 -19.75 -5.29
N PHE A 79 -7.94 -18.99 -5.76
CA PHE A 79 -9.07 -19.56 -6.48
C PHE A 79 -8.68 -20.06 -7.86
N THR A 80 -7.77 -19.39 -8.55
CA THR A 80 -7.15 -19.93 -9.78
C THR A 80 -6.43 -21.26 -9.48
N GLY A 81 -5.68 -21.33 -8.39
CA GLY A 81 -4.99 -22.56 -7.97
C GLY A 81 -5.93 -23.73 -7.67
N LEU A 82 -7.14 -23.43 -7.23
CA LEU A 82 -8.18 -24.41 -6.93
C LEU A 82 -9.16 -24.65 -8.09
N SER A 83 -9.08 -23.87 -9.16
CA SER A 83 -10.01 -23.93 -10.29
C SER A 83 -10.13 -25.30 -10.96
N PRO A 84 -9.08 -26.16 -11.01
CA PRO A 84 -9.24 -27.50 -11.56
C PRO A 84 -10.25 -28.37 -10.82
N LEU A 85 -10.61 -28.04 -9.57
CA LEU A 85 -11.67 -28.72 -8.82
C LEU A 85 -13.08 -28.44 -9.38
N ASN A 86 -13.28 -27.34 -10.10
CA ASN A 86 -14.60 -26.99 -10.65
C ASN A 86 -15.15 -28.08 -11.55
N GLY A 87 -14.29 -28.76 -12.30
CA GLY A 87 -14.69 -29.91 -13.13
C GLY A 87 -15.18 -31.13 -12.37
N LEU A 88 -14.91 -31.18 -11.04
CA LEU A 88 -15.36 -32.27 -10.16
C LEU A 88 -16.61 -31.90 -9.35
N ILE A 89 -17.02 -30.64 -9.37
CA ILE A 89 -18.15 -30.09 -8.64
C ILE A 89 -19.36 -30.03 -9.58
N PRO A 90 -20.52 -30.64 -9.21
CA PRO A 90 -21.72 -30.57 -10.05
C PRO A 90 -22.16 -29.13 -10.31
N GLN A 91 -22.51 -28.80 -11.56
CA GLN A 91 -23.11 -27.52 -11.92
C GLN A 91 -24.48 -27.35 -11.19
N PRO A 92 -24.84 -26.12 -10.75
CA PRO A 92 -24.20 -24.80 -11.02
C PRO A 92 -23.21 -24.38 -9.93
N TYR A 93 -22.60 -25.28 -9.20
CA TYR A 93 -21.84 -25.00 -7.97
C TYR A 93 -20.34 -24.76 -8.20
N ASN A 94 -19.93 -24.20 -9.34
CA ASN A 94 -18.56 -23.76 -9.54
C ASN A 94 -18.17 -22.76 -8.45
N ARG A 95 -17.20 -23.13 -7.62
CA ARG A 95 -16.85 -22.39 -6.40
C ARG A 95 -15.58 -21.55 -6.58
N PHE A 96 -14.66 -22.03 -7.39
CA PHE A 96 -13.34 -21.44 -7.53
C PHE A 96 -13.29 -20.62 -8.81
N ILE A 97 -13.90 -19.43 -8.75
CA ILE A 97 -13.95 -18.47 -9.85
C ILE A 97 -12.98 -17.35 -9.54
N SER A 98 -12.06 -17.09 -10.45
CA SER A 98 -11.05 -16.05 -10.34
C SER A 98 -10.98 -15.22 -11.62
N GLN A 99 -10.58 -13.96 -11.49
CA GLN A 99 -10.28 -13.08 -12.62
C GLN A 99 -9.06 -13.55 -13.42
N LEU A 100 -8.17 -14.33 -12.81
CA LEU A 100 -7.06 -15.00 -13.51
C LEU A 100 -7.52 -16.20 -14.35
N GLY A 101 -8.77 -16.60 -14.26
CA GLY A 101 -9.37 -17.71 -15.01
C GLY A 101 -9.06 -19.08 -14.43
N GLU A 102 -9.46 -20.10 -15.20
CA GLU A 102 -9.22 -21.50 -14.87
C GLU A 102 -7.90 -21.98 -15.49
N VAL A 103 -7.16 -22.80 -14.77
CA VAL A 103 -5.90 -23.36 -15.21
C VAL A 103 -5.89 -24.88 -15.10
N PRO A 104 -5.07 -25.60 -15.88
CA PRO A 104 -4.85 -27.04 -15.70
C PRO A 104 -4.22 -27.35 -14.33
N ILE A 105 -4.25 -28.64 -13.95
CA ILE A 105 -3.53 -29.12 -12.77
C ILE A 105 -2.02 -28.89 -12.89
N ASN A 106 -1.37 -28.65 -11.73
CA ASN A 106 0.07 -28.43 -11.61
C ASN A 106 0.62 -27.31 -12.52
N THR A 107 -0.17 -26.25 -12.70
CA THR A 107 0.21 -25.05 -13.45
C THR A 107 0.73 -24.00 -12.48
N GLU A 108 1.83 -23.35 -12.83
CA GLU A 108 2.36 -22.21 -12.11
C GLU A 108 1.48 -20.98 -12.33
N ILE A 109 1.21 -20.26 -11.24
CA ILE A 109 0.40 -19.06 -11.23
C ILE A 109 1.26 -17.95 -10.65
N GLN A 110 1.63 -17.00 -11.51
CA GLN A 110 2.32 -15.80 -11.10
C GLN A 110 1.35 -14.90 -10.33
N GLY A 111 1.68 -14.58 -9.09
CA GLY A 111 0.82 -13.81 -8.20
C GLY A 111 1.01 -12.31 -8.26
N TYR A 112 1.80 -11.78 -9.20
CA TYR A 112 2.04 -10.35 -9.33
C TYR A 112 2.18 -9.93 -10.81
N GLU A 113 1.92 -8.65 -11.05
CA GLU A 113 2.23 -7.98 -12.31
C GLU A 113 3.10 -6.75 -12.06
N ARG A 114 3.82 -6.31 -13.09
CA ARG A 114 4.71 -5.14 -13.00
C ARG A 114 4.04 -3.91 -13.56
N HIS A 115 4.04 -2.84 -12.76
CA HIS A 115 3.45 -1.56 -13.09
C HIS A 115 4.44 -0.41 -12.95
N GLU A 116 4.16 0.69 -13.60
CA GLU A 116 4.82 1.95 -13.34
C GLU A 116 4.20 2.60 -12.09
N LEU A 117 5.05 3.17 -11.23
CA LEU A 117 4.62 3.79 -9.99
C LEU A 117 5.39 5.09 -9.75
N SER A 118 4.66 6.16 -9.49
CA SER A 118 5.21 7.44 -9.04
C SER A 118 4.80 7.71 -7.60
N GLN A 119 5.73 8.22 -6.81
CA GLN A 119 5.48 8.70 -5.45
C GLN A 119 6.05 10.09 -5.28
N TRP A 120 5.39 10.90 -4.47
CA TRP A 120 5.86 12.21 -4.08
C TRP A 120 5.57 12.47 -2.60
N GLN A 121 6.43 13.25 -1.96
CA GLN A 121 6.30 13.65 -0.58
C GLN A 121 6.88 15.04 -0.38
N PHE A 122 6.19 15.88 0.40
CA PHE A 122 6.66 17.21 0.79
C PHE A 122 6.47 17.40 2.29
N THR A 123 7.50 17.90 2.95
CA THR A 123 7.49 18.20 4.38
C THR A 123 7.77 19.67 4.59
N LEU A 124 6.93 20.33 5.37
CA LEU A 124 7.08 21.71 5.82
C LEU A 124 7.34 21.72 7.32
N THR A 125 8.40 22.35 7.75
CA THR A 125 8.72 22.48 9.17
C THR A 125 8.88 23.94 9.54
N LYS A 126 8.19 24.37 10.60
CA LYS A 126 8.31 25.72 11.15
C LYS A 126 8.46 25.68 12.66
N THR A 127 9.43 26.44 13.17
CA THR A 127 9.60 26.68 14.61
C THR A 127 9.29 28.14 14.94
N PHE A 128 8.69 28.34 16.10
CA PHE A 128 8.41 29.64 16.67
C PHE A 128 9.03 29.69 18.07
N ALA A 129 9.68 30.77 18.42
CA ALA A 129 10.21 31.01 19.76
C ALA A 129 9.31 31.99 20.51
N ASP A 130 9.21 31.84 21.81
CA ASP A 130 8.51 32.74 22.73
C ASP A 130 7.05 33.07 22.34
N VAL A 131 6.30 32.07 21.90
CA VAL A 131 4.91 32.21 21.47
C VAL A 131 3.96 31.51 22.46
N VAL A 132 2.85 32.16 22.83
CA VAL A 132 1.80 31.68 23.76
C VAL A 132 2.34 31.12 25.07
N GLY A 133 3.46 31.67 25.55
CA GLY A 133 4.11 31.25 26.79
C GLY A 133 4.96 29.98 26.66
N ALA A 134 5.05 29.39 25.51
CA ALA A 134 6.00 28.32 25.22
C ALA A 134 7.36 28.93 24.83
N GLU A 135 8.44 28.31 25.28
CA GLU A 135 9.79 28.65 24.82
C GLU A 135 9.99 28.34 23.35
N GLN A 136 9.42 27.22 22.90
CA GLN A 136 9.44 26.82 21.50
C GLN A 136 8.15 26.10 21.11
N ILE A 137 7.66 26.41 19.91
CA ILE A 137 6.64 25.59 19.23
C ILE A 137 7.23 25.12 17.91
N ALA A 138 7.19 23.82 17.66
CA ALA A 138 7.55 23.20 16.39
C ALA A 138 6.29 22.62 15.73
N LEU A 139 6.08 23.01 14.46
CA LEU A 139 5.01 22.48 13.62
C LEU A 139 5.62 21.78 12.41
N VAL A 140 5.10 20.61 12.08
CA VAL A 140 5.48 19.82 10.92
C VAL A 140 4.22 19.45 10.17
N GLY A 141 4.21 19.70 8.87
CA GLY A 141 3.19 19.22 7.94
C GLY A 141 3.84 18.37 6.85
N GLU A 142 3.33 17.18 6.64
CA GLU A 142 3.77 16.28 5.60
C GLU A 142 2.61 15.94 4.67
N PHE A 143 2.85 15.97 3.37
CA PHE A 143 1.89 15.67 2.31
C PHE A 143 2.53 14.64 1.40
N GLY A 144 1.80 13.60 1.05
CA GLY A 144 2.31 12.56 0.17
C GLY A 144 1.23 11.98 -0.72
N GLY A 145 1.67 11.38 -1.82
CA GLY A 145 0.79 10.68 -2.73
C GLY A 145 1.53 9.64 -3.56
N THR A 146 0.75 8.69 -4.03
CA THR A 146 1.18 7.58 -4.87
C THR A 146 0.29 7.51 -6.10
N LYS A 147 0.89 7.35 -7.28
CA LYS A 147 0.19 7.07 -8.54
C LYS A 147 0.69 5.76 -9.11
N VAL A 148 -0.20 4.81 -9.27
CA VAL A 148 0.02 3.61 -10.08
C VAL A 148 -0.50 3.88 -11.47
N TRP A 149 0.36 3.72 -12.47
CA TRP A 149 0.00 3.93 -13.87
C TRP A 149 -0.61 2.65 -14.42
N ASP A 150 -1.64 2.83 -15.24
CA ASP A 150 -2.34 1.73 -15.93
C ASP A 150 -2.85 0.62 -15.01
N LEU A 151 -3.16 0.96 -13.75
CA LEU A 151 -3.81 0.02 -12.84
C LEU A 151 -5.19 -0.31 -13.40
N PRO A 152 -5.50 -1.59 -13.67
CA PRO A 152 -6.79 -1.98 -14.18
C PRO A 152 -7.90 -1.75 -13.14
N ASP A 153 -9.13 -1.59 -13.62
CA ASP A 153 -10.30 -1.54 -12.75
C ASP A 153 -10.41 -2.85 -11.95
N PRO A 154 -10.77 -2.81 -10.66
CA PRO A 154 -10.97 -4.00 -9.83
C PRO A 154 -11.99 -5.01 -10.39
N ALA A 155 -12.88 -4.58 -11.30
CA ALA A 155 -13.75 -5.50 -12.02
C ALA A 155 -13.01 -6.34 -13.07
N ILE A 156 -11.83 -5.92 -13.51
CA ILE A 156 -10.98 -6.63 -14.48
C ILE A 156 -9.94 -7.48 -13.77
N LEU A 157 -9.15 -6.88 -12.89
CA LEU A 157 -8.16 -7.55 -12.05
C LEU A 157 -7.97 -6.82 -10.74
N ARG A 158 -8.11 -7.55 -9.64
CA ARG A 158 -7.92 -7.06 -8.29
C ARG A 158 -6.49 -7.23 -7.84
N TYR A 159 -5.94 -6.16 -7.26
CA TYR A 159 -4.65 -6.19 -6.58
C TYR A 159 -4.84 -6.17 -5.08
N GLN A 160 -3.87 -6.72 -4.37
CA GLN A 160 -3.84 -6.73 -2.91
C GLN A 160 -3.75 -5.30 -2.37
N GLY A 161 -4.64 -4.95 -1.47
CA GLY A 161 -4.63 -3.71 -0.69
C GLY A 161 -4.73 -4.01 0.79
N ASP A 162 -4.36 -3.06 1.63
CA ASP A 162 -4.47 -3.24 3.09
C ASP A 162 -5.94 -3.34 3.57
N GLY A 163 -6.87 -2.83 2.78
CA GLY A 163 -8.32 -2.96 3.01
C GLY A 163 -8.95 -4.20 2.38
N THR A 164 -8.22 -5.01 1.61
CA THR A 164 -8.76 -6.23 1.07
C THR A 164 -8.78 -7.31 2.14
N ASP A 165 -9.98 -7.69 2.51
CA ASP A 165 -10.17 -8.88 3.35
C ASP A 165 -10.33 -10.09 2.43
N THR A 166 -9.71 -11.18 2.79
CA THR A 166 -9.83 -12.48 2.13
C THR A 166 -11.26 -13.07 2.21
N GLY A 167 -12.21 -12.29 2.61
CA GLY A 167 -13.54 -12.75 2.97
C GLY A 167 -14.67 -12.22 2.13
N GLY A 168 -14.50 -11.98 0.84
CA GLY A 168 -15.62 -11.54 0.00
C GLY A 168 -16.81 -12.46 0.13
N GLY A 169 -17.82 -12.14 0.86
CA GLY A 169 -19.13 -12.74 1.04
C GLY A 169 -19.21 -14.28 1.19
N PRO A 170 -20.30 -14.79 1.71
CA PRO A 170 -20.49 -16.23 1.83
C PRO A 170 -20.66 -16.88 0.45
N ASP A 171 -20.09 -18.05 0.29
CA ASP A 171 -20.40 -18.94 -0.82
C ASP A 171 -21.92 -19.21 -0.83
N VAL A 172 -22.55 -18.91 -1.96
CA VAL A 172 -24.02 -19.00 -2.10
C VAL A 172 -24.57 -20.41 -1.87
N ASN A 173 -23.74 -21.44 -1.98
CA ASN A 173 -24.13 -22.83 -1.89
C ASN A 173 -23.90 -23.42 -0.50
N THR A 174 -22.88 -22.99 0.17
CA THR A 174 -22.49 -23.55 1.47
C THR A 174 -22.64 -22.57 2.63
N GLY A 175 -22.89 -21.29 2.35
CA GLY A 175 -22.92 -20.23 3.36
C GLY A 175 -21.58 -20.00 4.05
N ALA A 176 -20.53 -20.70 3.60
CA ALA A 176 -19.18 -20.61 4.13
C ALA A 176 -18.19 -20.45 2.97
N GLY A 177 -17.09 -19.81 3.23
CA GLY A 177 -16.04 -19.63 2.24
C GLY A 177 -15.91 -18.21 1.76
N ARG A 178 -14.94 -18.01 0.93
CA ARG A 178 -14.50 -16.72 0.42
C ARG A 178 -14.79 -16.67 -1.06
N ASN A 179 -15.41 -15.60 -1.50
CA ASN A 179 -15.64 -15.35 -2.91
C ASN A 179 -15.11 -13.96 -3.25
N PRO A 180 -13.96 -13.83 -3.93
CA PRO A 180 -13.36 -12.55 -4.25
C PRO A 180 -14.28 -11.66 -5.08
N GLN A 181 -15.21 -12.22 -5.83
CA GLN A 181 -16.12 -11.46 -6.67
C GLN A 181 -17.19 -10.68 -5.90
N THR A 182 -17.40 -10.95 -4.62
CA THR A 182 -18.39 -10.25 -3.80
C THR A 182 -17.84 -9.07 -3.03
N GLN A 183 -16.53 -8.99 -2.84
CA GLN A 183 -15.90 -7.83 -2.24
C GLN A 183 -15.75 -6.72 -3.30
N VAL A 184 -16.17 -5.50 -2.96
CA VAL A 184 -16.11 -4.34 -3.87
C VAL A 184 -15.24 -3.21 -3.33
N ASP A 185 -14.94 -3.22 -2.04
CA ASP A 185 -14.19 -2.17 -1.35
C ASP A 185 -12.81 -2.64 -0.89
N GLY A 186 -11.91 -1.69 -0.59
CA GLY A 186 -10.59 -1.95 -0.02
C GLY A 186 -9.50 -2.28 -1.04
N PHE A 187 -9.84 -2.34 -2.32
CA PHE A 187 -8.85 -2.58 -3.38
C PHE A 187 -8.04 -1.31 -3.70
N PRO A 188 -6.78 -1.47 -4.15
CA PRO A 188 -5.95 -0.36 -4.56
C PRO A 188 -6.59 0.50 -5.64
N THR A 189 -6.37 1.80 -5.50
CA THR A 189 -6.76 2.80 -6.49
C THR A 189 -5.54 3.28 -7.28
N SER A 190 -5.76 3.79 -8.48
CA SER A 190 -4.67 4.30 -9.32
C SER A 190 -3.98 5.54 -8.75
N TYR A 191 -4.63 6.22 -7.80
CA TYR A 191 -4.08 7.38 -7.11
C TYR A 191 -4.54 7.37 -5.66
N SER A 192 -3.59 7.61 -4.75
CA SER A 192 -3.85 7.73 -3.32
C SER A 192 -3.01 8.86 -2.73
N TRP A 193 -3.56 9.59 -1.77
CA TRP A 193 -2.85 10.67 -1.11
C TRP A 193 -3.40 10.99 0.27
N GLY A 194 -2.56 11.59 1.08
CA GLY A 194 -2.93 12.01 2.42
C GLY A 194 -1.94 13.02 2.99
N PHE A 195 -2.19 13.42 4.22
CA PHE A 195 -1.29 14.29 4.95
C PHE A 195 -1.19 13.94 6.43
N ARG A 196 -0.09 14.40 7.03
CA ARG A 196 0.24 14.22 8.44
C ARG A 196 0.60 15.59 9.00
N LEU A 197 0.01 15.95 10.13
CA LEU A 197 0.32 17.19 10.85
C LEU A 197 0.80 16.83 12.25
N ALA A 198 1.88 17.43 12.68
CA ALA A 198 2.38 17.27 14.06
C ALA A 198 2.79 18.61 14.64
N GLY A 199 2.49 18.78 15.93
CA GLY A 199 2.88 19.96 16.69
C GLY A 199 3.42 19.56 18.06
N ARG A 200 4.43 20.30 18.52
CA ARG A 200 4.98 20.21 19.87
C ARG A 200 5.22 21.60 20.41
N ALA A 201 4.81 21.83 21.64
CA ALA A 201 5.13 23.07 22.36
C ALA A 201 5.93 22.72 23.63
N ASP A 202 7.04 23.44 23.85
CA ASP A 202 7.90 23.23 25.00
C ASP A 202 7.74 24.40 25.97
N TYR A 203 7.30 24.10 27.21
CA TYR A 203 7.15 25.03 28.32
C TYR A 203 8.13 24.65 29.42
N ASN A 204 9.02 25.55 29.76
CA ASN A 204 9.96 25.37 30.85
C ASN A 204 9.45 26.05 32.14
N SER A 205 9.82 25.49 33.27
CA SER A 205 9.53 26.05 34.59
C SER A 205 8.04 26.36 34.78
N VAL A 206 7.15 25.45 34.41
CA VAL A 206 5.69 25.63 34.48
C VAL A 206 5.24 26.01 35.87
N PHE A 207 4.44 27.06 35.98
CA PHE A 207 3.98 27.65 37.25
C PHE A 207 5.11 28.08 38.20
N GLY A 208 6.31 28.41 37.67
CA GLY A 208 7.46 28.79 38.48
C GLY A 208 8.12 27.63 39.24
N THR A 209 7.83 26.42 38.84
CA THR A 209 8.42 25.19 39.40
C THR A 209 9.58 24.70 38.55
N SER A 210 10.23 23.59 38.93
CA SER A 210 11.24 22.91 38.11
C SER A 210 10.66 21.96 37.07
N PHE A 211 9.34 21.92 36.92
CA PHE A 211 8.68 21.03 35.94
C PHE A 211 8.67 21.67 34.55
N ASN A 212 8.97 20.85 33.56
CA ASN A 212 8.82 21.18 32.14
C ASN A 212 7.65 20.39 31.56
N MET A 213 6.93 21.00 30.61
CA MET A 213 5.79 20.37 29.94
C MET A 213 6.00 20.46 28.42
N SER A 214 5.82 19.35 27.71
CA SER A 214 5.96 19.29 26.26
C SER A 214 4.75 18.60 25.63
N PRO A 215 3.58 19.25 25.56
CA PRO A 215 2.43 18.71 24.86
C PRO A 215 2.74 18.47 23.38
N ARG A 216 2.19 17.38 22.85
CA ARG A 216 2.30 16.99 21.47
C ARG A 216 0.92 16.67 20.93
N LEU A 217 0.70 17.06 19.67
CA LEU A 217 -0.50 16.72 18.91
C LEU A 217 -0.06 16.17 17.57
N ALA A 218 -0.69 15.09 17.13
CA ALA A 218 -0.55 14.55 15.79
C ALA A 218 -1.92 14.30 15.18
N PHE A 219 -2.05 14.60 13.90
CA PHE A 219 -3.23 14.36 13.10
C PHE A 219 -2.80 13.74 11.78
N ASN A 220 -3.43 12.63 11.42
CA ASN A 220 -3.18 11.92 10.18
C ASN A 220 -4.51 11.76 9.44
N TRP A 221 -4.48 11.96 8.13
CA TRP A 221 -5.64 11.73 7.28
C TRP A 221 -5.20 11.21 5.92
N ASP A 222 -5.68 10.03 5.58
CA ASP A 222 -5.61 9.44 4.26
C ASP A 222 -6.85 9.92 3.50
N VAL A 223 -6.65 10.92 2.63
CA VAL A 223 -7.76 11.74 2.10
C VAL A 223 -8.52 11.03 1.00
N ASN A 224 -7.80 10.29 0.17
CA ASN A 224 -8.40 9.58 -0.95
C ASN A 224 -7.49 8.44 -1.43
N GLY A 225 -8.12 7.33 -1.73
CA GLY A 225 -7.53 6.19 -2.39
C GLY A 225 -6.70 5.27 -1.48
N THR A 226 -6.57 4.03 -1.92
CA THR A 226 -5.82 2.97 -1.25
C THR A 226 -4.56 2.64 -2.04
N THR A 227 -3.40 2.62 -1.36
CA THR A 227 -2.13 2.21 -1.97
C THR A 227 -2.07 0.69 -2.10
N PRO A 228 -1.48 0.13 -3.18
CA PRO A 228 -1.27 -1.31 -3.29
C PRO A 228 -0.46 -1.87 -2.12
N GLY A 229 -0.87 -3.03 -1.61
CA GLY A 229 -0.14 -3.82 -0.63
C GLY A 229 0.90 -4.75 -1.27
N PRO A 230 1.76 -5.35 -0.46
CA PRO A 230 1.86 -5.17 1.00
C PRO A 230 2.60 -3.89 1.38
N GLY A 231 2.24 -3.30 2.51
CA GLY A 231 2.91 -2.12 3.05
C GLY A 231 2.47 -0.80 2.40
N GLY A 232 1.20 -0.66 2.12
CA GLY A 232 0.60 0.56 1.59
C GLY A 232 0.78 1.77 2.51
N ASN A 233 0.86 2.98 1.91
CA ASN A 233 1.05 4.24 2.64
C ASN A 233 -0.28 4.93 2.99
N PHE A 234 -1.31 4.68 2.22
CA PHE A 234 -2.62 5.31 2.34
C PHE A 234 -3.72 4.26 2.30
N LEU A 235 -4.67 4.42 3.18
CA LEU A 235 -5.89 3.61 3.24
C LEU A 235 -7.06 4.56 3.45
N GLU A 236 -7.87 4.74 2.43
CA GLU A 236 -9.09 5.52 2.52
C GLU A 236 -10.12 4.80 3.39
N ASP A 237 -10.60 5.48 4.43
CA ASP A 237 -11.64 5.00 5.36
C ASP A 237 -13.06 5.32 4.84
#